data_d78ebccff4ed4ef57f9969ba711fb90e
#
_entry.id   d78ebccff4ed4ef57f9969ba711fb90e
#
_cell.length_a   1.000
_cell.length_b   1.000
_cell.length_c   1.000
_cell.angle_alpha   90.00
_cell.angle_beta   90.00
_cell.angle_gamma   90.00
#
_symmetry.space_group_name_H-M   'P 1'
#
loop_
_entity.id
_entity.type
_entity.pdbx_description
1 polymer ?
#
loop_
_entity_poly.entity_id
_entity_poly.type
_entity_poly.pdbx_seq_one_letter_code
_entity_poly.pdbx_strand_id
1 'polypeptide(L)'
;SAFKIEQTSYCSQPSPGFGCDERNMNIELRKVLAAGVKFTHDYDFGSTTSLALKVAGEIENESSEVRLLARNNPPAISCVECGKTATLVCVDCAWDEKGWLCDTCAPKHECGEDMMLPVVNSPRVGVCGYGGEW
;
A
#
# COMPACT_ATOMS: atom_id res chain seq x y z
N SER A 1 1.85 5.87 -10.65
CA SER A 1 2.06 4.42 -10.35
C SER A 1 2.61 3.70 -11.57
N ALA A 2 3.28 2.58 -11.34
CA ALA A 2 3.81 1.73 -12.39
C ALA A 2 3.64 0.26 -12.06
N PHE A 3 3.37 -0.56 -13.09
CA PHE A 3 3.43 -2.01 -13.00
C PHE A 3 4.64 -2.53 -13.76
N LYS A 4 5.40 -3.42 -13.14
CA LYS A 4 6.50 -4.11 -13.82
C LYS A 4 6.16 -5.58 -13.97
N ILE A 5 5.95 -5.99 -15.22
CA ILE A 5 5.59 -7.35 -15.62
C ILE A 5 6.76 -7.87 -16.46
N GLU A 6 7.47 -8.91 -15.97
CA GLU A 6 8.72 -9.39 -16.56
C GLU A 6 9.74 -8.24 -16.74
N GLN A 7 10.10 -7.89 -17.97
CA GLN A 7 11.06 -6.82 -18.30
C GLN A 7 10.39 -5.53 -18.74
N THR A 8 9.05 -5.49 -18.79
CA THR A 8 8.29 -4.34 -19.29
C THR A 8 7.67 -3.57 -18.15
N SER A 9 7.82 -2.26 -18.16
CA SER A 9 7.18 -1.33 -17.24
C SER A 9 5.94 -0.69 -17.89
N TYR A 10 4.83 -0.66 -17.18
CA TYR A 10 3.58 -0.04 -17.60
C TYR A 10 3.26 1.12 -16.67
N CYS A 11 3.25 2.34 -17.20
CA CYS A 11 3.08 3.57 -16.44
C CYS A 11 1.84 4.34 -16.88
N SER A 12 1.26 5.13 -15.97
CA SER A 12 0.14 6.03 -16.28
C SER A 12 0.56 7.16 -17.23
N GLN A 13 1.82 7.61 -17.13
CA GLN A 13 2.43 8.62 -17.97
C GLN A 13 3.82 8.14 -18.39
N PRO A 14 3.94 7.43 -19.52
CA PRO A 14 5.24 7.03 -20.03
C PRO A 14 6.07 8.24 -20.42
N SER A 15 7.32 8.31 -19.96
CA SER A 15 8.27 9.36 -20.33
C SER A 15 9.31 8.77 -21.28
N PRO A 16 9.33 9.16 -22.55
CA PRO A 16 10.37 8.70 -23.47
C PRO A 16 11.71 9.32 -23.08
N GLY A 17 12.72 8.51 -22.78
CA GLY A 17 14.10 8.95 -22.60
C GLY A 17 14.87 8.47 -21.38
N PHE A 18 14.28 7.76 -20.45
CA PHE A 18 14.98 7.27 -19.24
C PHE A 18 15.29 5.75 -19.24
N GLY A 19 15.61 5.17 -20.38
CA GLY A 19 16.21 3.84 -20.44
C GLY A 19 15.35 2.64 -20.01
N CYS A 20 14.05 2.84 -19.80
CA CYS A 20 13.07 1.78 -19.53
C CYS A 20 12.13 1.68 -20.73
N ASP A 21 11.79 0.45 -21.10
CA ASP A 21 10.73 0.15 -22.08
C ASP A 21 9.37 0.44 -21.40
N GLU A 22 9.07 1.74 -21.23
CA GLU A 22 7.84 2.18 -20.59
C GLU A 22 6.68 2.14 -21.58
N ARG A 23 5.65 1.39 -21.25
CA ARG A 23 4.40 1.32 -22.00
C ARG A 23 3.27 1.98 -21.24
N ASN A 24 2.24 2.41 -21.97
CA ASN A 24 1.03 2.93 -21.34
C ASN A 24 0.30 1.78 -20.61
N MET A 25 -0.11 2.04 -19.35
CA MET A 25 -0.85 1.05 -18.56
C MET A 25 -2.31 0.85 -19.03
N ASN A 26 -2.79 1.64 -19.98
CA ASN A 26 -4.11 1.45 -20.60
C ASN A 26 -4.08 0.24 -21.54
N ILE A 27 -3.88 -0.93 -20.99
CA ILE A 27 -3.85 -2.22 -21.69
C ILE A 27 -4.74 -3.22 -20.94
N GLU A 28 -5.42 -4.08 -21.67
CA GLU A 28 -6.20 -5.15 -21.06
C GLU A 28 -5.29 -6.15 -20.34
N LEU A 29 -5.57 -6.43 -19.06
CA LEU A 29 -4.75 -7.31 -18.23
C LEU A 29 -4.57 -8.70 -18.84
N ARG A 30 -5.59 -9.25 -19.49
CA ARG A 30 -5.51 -10.56 -20.18
C ARG A 30 -4.46 -10.64 -21.30
N LYS A 31 -3.97 -9.50 -21.79
CA LYS A 31 -2.92 -9.46 -22.83
C LYS A 31 -1.51 -9.52 -22.27
N VAL A 32 -1.36 -9.24 -20.98
CA VAL A 32 -0.06 -9.09 -20.31
C VAL A 32 0.09 -9.95 -19.06
N LEU A 33 -1.00 -10.53 -18.56
CA LEU A 33 -1.00 -11.40 -17.40
C LEU A 33 -1.58 -12.77 -17.76
N ALA A 34 -1.04 -13.82 -17.13
CA ALA A 34 -1.55 -15.18 -17.17
C ALA A 34 -1.43 -15.80 -15.78
N ALA A 35 -2.15 -16.88 -15.52
CA ALA A 35 -2.08 -17.61 -14.25
C ALA A 35 -0.63 -17.96 -13.90
N GLY A 36 -0.22 -17.68 -12.67
CA GLY A 36 1.13 -17.91 -12.17
C GLY A 36 2.12 -16.77 -12.38
N VAL A 37 1.84 -15.79 -13.25
CA VAL A 37 2.72 -14.63 -13.48
C VAL A 37 2.87 -13.83 -12.19
N LYS A 38 4.13 -13.48 -11.86
CA LYS A 38 4.48 -12.58 -10.77
C LYS A 38 4.87 -11.21 -11.35
N PHE A 39 4.45 -10.16 -10.70
CA PHE A 39 4.73 -8.79 -11.12
C PHE A 39 4.78 -7.85 -9.91
N THR A 40 5.25 -6.63 -10.10
CA THR A 40 5.28 -5.60 -9.05
C THR A 40 4.40 -4.42 -9.42
N HIS A 41 3.88 -3.75 -8.42
CA HIS A 41 3.18 -2.48 -8.54
C HIS A 41 3.82 -1.48 -7.60
N ASP A 42 4.36 -0.41 -8.16
CA ASP A 42 4.89 0.72 -7.43
C ASP A 42 3.88 1.86 -7.44
N TYR A 43 3.50 2.30 -6.27
CA TYR A 43 2.51 3.33 -6.07
C TYR A 43 3.10 4.48 -5.25
N ASP A 44 2.72 5.73 -5.56
CA ASP A 44 3.16 6.94 -4.87
C ASP A 44 4.69 7.11 -4.84
N PHE A 45 5.25 7.62 -5.93
CA PHE A 45 6.71 7.74 -6.11
C PHE A 45 7.40 8.72 -5.12
N GLY A 46 6.65 9.55 -4.38
CA GLY A 46 7.21 10.38 -3.29
C GLY A 46 7.48 9.57 -2.03
N SER A 47 6.55 8.67 -1.68
CA SER A 47 6.64 7.71 -0.56
C SER A 47 6.36 6.31 -1.08
N THR A 48 7.22 5.81 -1.96
CA THR A 48 6.95 4.63 -2.78
C THR A 48 6.61 3.40 -1.96
N THR A 49 5.45 2.85 -2.24
CA THR A 49 5.03 1.53 -1.76
C THR A 49 5.12 0.54 -2.91
N SER A 50 5.93 -0.48 -2.74
CA SER A 50 6.10 -1.56 -3.72
C SER A 50 5.33 -2.79 -3.27
N LEU A 51 4.44 -3.29 -4.11
CA LEU A 51 3.66 -4.49 -3.89
C LEU A 51 4.15 -5.61 -4.81
N ALA A 52 4.41 -6.79 -4.24
CA ALA A 52 4.65 -8.01 -5.00
C ALA A 52 3.32 -8.74 -5.22
N LEU A 53 2.98 -8.99 -6.47
CA LEU A 53 1.71 -9.53 -6.91
C LEU A 53 1.92 -10.85 -7.67
N LYS A 54 0.95 -11.73 -7.59
CA LYS A 54 0.91 -12.98 -8.37
C LYS A 54 -0.51 -13.23 -8.87
N VAL A 55 -0.64 -13.55 -10.14
CA VAL A 55 -1.91 -14.05 -10.68
C VAL A 55 -2.16 -15.46 -10.16
N ALA A 56 -3.12 -15.62 -9.28
CA ALA A 56 -3.44 -16.93 -8.68
C ALA A 56 -4.17 -17.84 -9.69
N GLY A 57 -5.05 -17.27 -10.50
CA GLY A 57 -5.82 -17.98 -11.50
C GLY A 57 -6.70 -17.03 -12.28
N GLU A 58 -7.40 -17.57 -13.26
CA GLU A 58 -8.39 -16.90 -14.07
C GLU A 58 -9.74 -17.58 -13.84
N ILE A 59 -10.77 -16.80 -13.61
CA ILE A 59 -12.14 -17.25 -13.41
C ILE A 59 -13.07 -16.48 -14.34
N GLU A 60 -14.03 -17.18 -14.91
CA GLU A 60 -15.11 -16.53 -15.65
C GLU A 60 -16.06 -15.86 -14.66
N ASN A 61 -16.33 -14.59 -14.87
CA ASN A 61 -17.25 -13.83 -14.04
C ASN A 61 -18.00 -12.81 -14.92
N GLU A 62 -19.30 -12.71 -14.74
CA GLU A 62 -20.16 -11.75 -15.45
C GLU A 62 -20.04 -10.33 -14.89
N SER A 63 -19.49 -10.16 -13.69
CA SER A 63 -19.31 -8.87 -13.03
C SER A 63 -17.98 -8.24 -13.42
N SER A 64 -17.99 -6.96 -13.77
CA SER A 64 -16.80 -6.13 -13.98
C SER A 64 -16.25 -5.52 -12.68
N GLU A 65 -16.86 -5.81 -11.53
CA GLU A 65 -16.46 -5.24 -10.25
C GLU A 65 -15.24 -5.94 -9.67
N VAL A 66 -14.33 -5.14 -9.12
CA VAL A 66 -13.22 -5.63 -8.32
C VAL A 66 -13.74 -6.13 -6.97
N ARG A 67 -13.42 -7.35 -6.59
CA ARG A 67 -13.81 -7.95 -5.31
C ARG A 67 -12.59 -8.35 -4.50
N LEU A 68 -12.57 -7.99 -3.24
CA LEU A 68 -11.63 -8.51 -2.27
C LEU A 68 -12.11 -9.90 -1.83
N LEU A 69 -11.38 -10.96 -2.21
CA LEU A 69 -11.75 -12.34 -1.89
C LEU A 69 -11.21 -12.81 -0.54
N ALA A 70 -10.03 -12.34 -0.15
CA ALA A 70 -9.41 -12.68 1.11
C ALA A 70 -8.49 -11.56 1.58
N ARG A 71 -8.32 -11.44 2.88
CA ARG A 71 -7.44 -10.48 3.53
C ARG A 71 -6.80 -11.15 4.76
N ASN A 72 -5.54 -10.86 5.02
CA ASN A 72 -4.92 -11.22 6.28
C ASN A 72 -5.53 -10.45 7.46
N ASN A 73 -5.42 -10.99 8.65
CA ASN A 73 -5.80 -10.27 9.87
C ASN A 73 -4.94 -8.99 10.02
N PRO A 74 -5.51 -7.91 10.59
CA PRO A 74 -4.71 -6.74 10.90
C PRO A 74 -3.57 -7.09 11.86
N PRO A 75 -2.40 -6.44 11.74
CA PRO A 75 -1.29 -6.67 12.65
C PRO A 75 -1.67 -6.24 14.08
N ALA A 76 -1.28 -7.06 15.07
CA ALA A 76 -1.42 -6.71 16.47
C ALA A 76 -0.27 -5.79 16.87
N ILE A 77 -0.45 -4.48 16.75
CA ILE A 77 0.56 -3.47 17.10
C ILE A 77 0.26 -2.96 18.50
N SER A 78 1.26 -2.93 19.36
CA SER A 78 1.14 -2.43 20.73
C SER A 78 1.49 -0.96 20.82
N CYS A 79 0.76 -0.23 21.65
CA CYS A 79 1.09 1.14 22.04
C CYS A 79 2.44 1.14 22.75
N VAL A 80 3.36 1.98 22.30
CA VAL A 80 4.73 2.07 22.85
C VAL A 80 4.76 2.57 24.29
N GLU A 81 3.74 3.32 24.73
CA GLU A 81 3.66 3.91 26.06
C GLU A 81 3.05 2.95 27.10
N CYS A 82 2.00 2.21 26.75
CA CYS A 82 1.23 1.45 27.74
C CYS A 82 0.99 -0.02 27.37
N GLY A 83 1.44 -0.49 26.22
CA GLY A 83 1.29 -1.87 25.77
C GLY A 83 -0.12 -2.28 25.31
N LYS A 84 -1.13 -1.40 25.38
CA LYS A 84 -2.46 -1.66 24.81
C LYS A 84 -2.38 -1.68 23.30
N THR A 85 -3.43 -2.17 22.63
CA THR A 85 -3.51 -2.12 21.17
C THR A 85 -3.39 -0.67 20.66
N ALA A 86 -2.49 -0.43 19.73
CA ALA A 86 -2.36 0.85 19.06
C ALA A 86 -3.50 1.05 18.07
N THR A 87 -4.13 2.22 18.09
CA THR A 87 -5.21 2.65 17.19
C THR A 87 -4.78 3.79 16.30
N LEU A 88 -3.72 4.50 16.69
CA LEU A 88 -3.15 5.65 16.00
C LEU A 88 -1.65 5.46 15.80
N VAL A 89 -1.13 6.10 14.77
CA VAL A 89 0.31 6.14 14.46
C VAL A 89 0.74 7.56 14.16
N CYS A 90 1.77 8.04 14.83
CA CYS A 90 2.43 9.31 14.51
C CYS A 90 3.31 9.12 13.27
N VAL A 91 3.06 9.90 12.21
CA VAL A 91 3.80 9.77 10.94
C VAL A 91 5.28 10.12 11.06
N ASP A 92 5.64 11.04 11.95
CA ASP A 92 7.03 11.44 12.18
C ASP A 92 7.82 10.39 12.96
N CYS A 93 7.17 9.74 13.95
CA CYS A 93 7.82 8.77 14.83
C CYS A 93 7.66 7.31 14.37
N ALA A 94 6.84 7.04 13.35
CA ALA A 94 6.56 5.69 12.86
C ALA A 94 7.81 4.94 12.40
N TRP A 95 8.74 5.65 11.79
CA TRP A 95 9.99 5.12 11.23
C TRP A 95 10.98 4.63 12.30
N ASP A 96 10.89 5.20 13.50
CA ASP A 96 11.71 4.81 14.66
C ASP A 96 11.00 3.79 15.57
N GLU A 97 9.89 3.21 15.12
CA GLU A 97 9.02 2.30 15.88
C GLU A 97 8.43 2.91 17.18
N LYS A 98 8.48 4.24 17.31
CA LYS A 98 8.02 4.98 18.51
C LYS A 98 6.66 5.66 18.35
N GLY A 99 6.09 5.59 17.15
CA GLY A 99 4.86 6.32 16.80
C GLY A 99 3.56 5.57 17.09
N TRP A 100 3.59 4.33 17.55
CA TRP A 100 2.39 3.51 17.71
C TRP A 100 1.70 3.79 19.05
N LEU A 101 0.49 4.35 19.02
CA LEU A 101 -0.20 4.87 20.20
C LEU A 101 -1.65 4.40 20.26
N CYS A 102 -2.16 4.24 21.47
CA CYS A 102 -3.60 4.07 21.69
C CYS A 102 -4.28 5.43 21.90
N ASP A 103 -5.62 5.48 21.81
CA ASP A 103 -6.42 6.71 21.97
C ASP A 103 -6.14 7.46 23.28
N THR A 104 -5.71 6.76 24.34
CA THR A 104 -5.40 7.39 25.64
C THR A 104 -4.01 8.03 25.66
N CYS A 105 -3.04 7.48 24.92
CA CYS A 105 -1.66 7.96 24.91
C CYS A 105 -1.39 8.99 23.80
N ALA A 106 -2.08 8.88 22.66
CA ALA A 106 -1.91 9.78 21.52
C ALA A 106 -2.04 11.28 21.88
N PRO A 107 -3.03 11.73 22.68
CA PRO A 107 -3.15 13.14 23.05
C PRO A 107 -1.98 13.71 23.86
N LYS A 108 -1.13 12.83 24.41
CA LYS A 108 0.05 13.21 25.22
C LYS A 108 1.35 13.17 24.43
N HIS A 109 1.28 12.76 23.17
CA HIS A 109 2.44 12.63 22.32
C HIS A 109 2.94 14.01 21.84
N GLU A 110 4.25 14.23 21.89
CA GLU A 110 4.88 15.54 21.67
C GLU A 110 4.63 16.12 20.27
N CYS A 111 4.44 15.29 19.23
CA CYS A 111 4.23 15.75 17.87
C CYS A 111 2.82 16.32 17.61
N GLY A 112 1.89 16.17 18.56
CA GLY A 112 0.52 16.69 18.43
C GLY A 112 -0.41 15.82 17.60
N GLU A 113 -1.71 16.16 17.62
CA GLU A 113 -2.76 15.38 17.01
C GLU A 113 -2.74 15.43 15.47
N ASP A 114 -2.23 16.50 14.88
CA ASP A 114 -2.14 16.67 13.42
C ASP A 114 -1.21 15.65 12.75
N MET A 115 -0.30 15.05 13.52
CA MET A 115 0.61 14.01 13.04
C MET A 115 0.04 12.59 13.18
N MET A 116 -1.17 12.43 13.71
CA MET A 116 -1.78 11.14 13.96
C MET A 116 -2.59 10.65 12.78
N LEU A 117 -2.32 9.43 12.35
CA LEU A 117 -3.12 8.69 11.38
C LEU A 117 -3.69 7.42 12.02
N PRO A 118 -4.84 6.91 11.55
CA PRO A 118 -5.38 5.65 12.04
C PRO A 118 -4.46 4.47 11.71
N VAL A 119 -4.36 3.50 12.61
CA VAL A 119 -3.75 2.20 12.33
C VAL A 119 -4.69 1.40 11.46
N VAL A 120 -4.26 1.14 10.24
CA VAL A 120 -5.06 0.44 9.21
C VAL A 120 -4.37 -0.84 8.75
N ASN A 121 -5.16 -1.82 8.30
CA ASN A 121 -4.62 -3.07 7.75
C ASN A 121 -4.14 -2.87 6.31
N SER A 122 -3.03 -2.16 6.16
CA SER A 122 -2.43 -1.83 4.87
C SER A 122 -0.91 -1.77 4.99
N PRO A 123 -0.14 -2.15 3.94
CA PRO A 123 1.30 -1.94 3.89
C PRO A 123 1.70 -0.45 3.91
N ARG A 124 0.74 0.46 3.74
CA ARG A 124 0.94 1.92 3.80
C ARG A 124 0.62 2.53 5.17
N VAL A 125 0.33 1.73 6.19
CA VAL A 125 0.07 2.24 7.54
C VAL A 125 1.24 3.11 8.02
N GLY A 126 0.94 4.32 8.51
CA GLY A 126 1.96 5.30 8.93
C GLY A 126 2.59 6.13 7.81
N VAL A 127 2.26 5.88 6.54
CA VAL A 127 2.68 6.76 5.43
C VAL A 127 1.89 8.05 5.49
N CYS A 128 2.60 9.20 5.40
CA CYS A 128 2.01 10.53 5.47
C CYS A 128 0.79 10.67 4.54
N GLY A 129 -0.31 11.19 5.08
CA GLY A 129 -1.57 11.41 4.36
C GLY A 129 -2.38 10.14 4.06
N TYR A 130 -1.97 8.97 4.53
CA TYR A 130 -2.68 7.72 4.26
C TYR A 130 -3.58 7.28 5.43
N GLY A 131 -4.88 7.52 5.31
CA GLY A 131 -5.90 7.14 6.31
C GLY A 131 -6.54 5.77 6.09
N GLY A 132 -6.19 5.05 5.03
CA GLY A 132 -6.74 3.70 4.74
C GLY A 132 -8.14 3.71 4.13
N GLU A 133 -8.56 4.78 3.51
CA GLU A 133 -9.84 4.84 2.80
C GLU A 133 -9.84 3.94 1.55
N TRP A 134 -10.88 3.12 1.42
CA TRP A 134 -11.20 2.26 0.27
C TRP A 134 -12.68 2.40 -0.09
#